data_60ce23264032e607a5888838251a1296
#
_entry.id   60ce23264032e607a5888838251a1296
#
_cell.length_a   1.000
_cell.length_b   1.000
_cell.length_c   1.000
_cell.angle_alpha   90.00
_cell.angle_beta   90.00
_cell.angle_gamma   90.00
#
_symmetry.space_group_name_H-M   'P 1'
#
loop_
_entity.id
_entity.type
_entity.pdbx_description
1 polymer ?
#
loop_
_entity_poly.entity_id
_entity_poly.type
_entity_poly.pdbx_seq_one_letter_code
_entity_poly.pdbx_strand_id
1 'polypeptide(L)'
;MRRYAILLGIGIIFWPTIGQPAAAASFSLGERERQDAIAAGRRSVVSEEFGGEWRARNAAGETLTVMTPFHRLALAARNAAFKGETLKPKDIQTAVKETDGKLTVWVTLKGPTADFARFYVPVLLDGKTEIKPTFVQNERTALREDGVFAARCLYVFPAATLGGKGRLTLVVRNPDDKEVSTFTVDLSAMR
;
A
#
# COMPACT_ATOMS: atom_id res chain seq x y z
N MET A 1 -24.36 -56.29 -44.28
CA MET A 1 -23.35 -55.22 -44.16
C MET A 1 -23.73 -54.30 -43.00
N ARG A 2 -23.06 -54.46 -41.83
CA ARG A 2 -23.32 -53.66 -40.61
C ARG A 2 -22.26 -52.57 -40.54
N ARG A 3 -22.70 -51.30 -40.57
CA ARG A 3 -21.87 -50.12 -40.39
C ARG A 3 -21.81 -49.77 -38.92
N TYR A 4 -20.62 -49.84 -38.29
CA TYR A 4 -20.38 -49.33 -36.94
C TYR A 4 -20.01 -47.85 -37.03
N ALA A 5 -20.76 -46.98 -36.39
CA ALA A 5 -20.44 -45.58 -36.17
C ALA A 5 -19.63 -45.47 -34.86
N ILE A 6 -18.40 -44.97 -34.95
CA ILE A 6 -17.53 -44.66 -33.81
C ILE A 6 -17.80 -43.23 -33.38
N LEU A 7 -18.41 -43.04 -32.21
CA LEU A 7 -18.57 -41.74 -31.56
C LEU A 7 -17.28 -41.43 -30.79
N LEU A 8 -16.51 -40.45 -31.30
CA LEU A 8 -15.39 -39.86 -30.60
C LEU A 8 -15.93 -38.83 -29.59
N GLY A 9 -15.90 -39.17 -28.30
CA GLY A 9 -16.19 -38.22 -27.21
C GLY A 9 -14.98 -37.33 -26.92
N ILE A 10 -15.12 -36.03 -27.22
CA ILE A 10 -14.13 -35.00 -26.83
C ILE A 10 -14.35 -34.64 -25.37
N GLY A 11 -13.52 -35.20 -24.50
CA GLY A 11 -13.49 -34.82 -23.08
C GLY A 11 -12.85 -33.45 -22.90
N ILE A 12 -13.64 -32.44 -22.53
CA ILE A 12 -13.14 -31.12 -22.13
C ILE A 12 -12.56 -31.26 -20.72
N ILE A 13 -11.24 -31.26 -20.61
CA ILE A 13 -10.53 -31.21 -19.33
C ILE A 13 -10.62 -29.80 -18.79
N PHE A 14 -11.52 -29.57 -17.81
CA PHE A 14 -11.57 -28.36 -17.01
C PHE A 14 -10.38 -28.36 -16.04
N TRP A 15 -9.37 -27.55 -16.32
CA TRP A 15 -8.34 -27.26 -15.33
C TRP A 15 -8.90 -26.22 -14.36
N PRO A 16 -9.00 -26.55 -13.05
CA PRO A 16 -9.34 -25.54 -12.06
C PRO A 16 -8.20 -24.53 -12.01
N THR A 17 -8.45 -23.30 -12.37
CA THR A 17 -7.57 -22.16 -12.04
C THR A 17 -7.56 -22.05 -10.52
N ILE A 18 -6.50 -22.58 -9.89
CA ILE A 18 -6.23 -22.33 -8.47
C ILE A 18 -5.91 -20.84 -8.36
N GLY A 19 -6.93 -20.06 -8.05
CA GLY A 19 -6.75 -18.65 -7.68
C GLY A 19 -5.77 -18.61 -6.51
N GLN A 20 -4.62 -17.96 -6.70
CA GLN A 20 -3.70 -17.71 -5.59
C GLN A 20 -4.47 -16.89 -4.56
N PRO A 21 -4.47 -17.30 -3.26
CA PRO A 21 -5.08 -16.48 -2.23
C PRO A 21 -4.39 -15.11 -2.26
N ALA A 22 -5.18 -14.05 -2.40
CA ALA A 22 -4.69 -12.69 -2.24
C ALA A 22 -4.05 -12.63 -0.84
N ALA A 23 -2.74 -12.42 -0.80
CA ALA A 23 -2.03 -12.32 0.47
C ALA A 23 -2.46 -10.99 1.11
N ALA A 24 -3.15 -11.08 2.25
CA ALA A 24 -3.50 -9.92 3.04
C ALA A 24 -2.25 -9.23 3.59
N ALA A 25 -2.30 -7.91 3.78
CA ALA A 25 -1.20 -7.15 4.35
C ALA A 25 -0.77 -7.77 5.69
N SER A 26 0.49 -8.15 5.77
CA SER A 26 1.13 -8.61 7.01
C SER A 26 1.98 -7.48 7.57
N PHE A 27 1.83 -7.18 8.87
CA PHE A 27 2.66 -6.20 9.57
C PHE A 27 3.95 -6.82 10.14
N SER A 28 4.18 -8.11 9.90
CA SER A 28 5.43 -8.81 10.15
C SER A 28 5.73 -9.76 8.99
N LEU A 29 6.98 -9.85 8.55
CA LEU A 29 7.38 -10.72 7.45
C LEU A 29 8.13 -11.93 7.96
N GLY A 30 7.65 -13.13 7.63
CA GLY A 30 8.40 -14.36 7.68
C GLY A 30 9.53 -14.40 6.64
N GLU A 31 10.44 -15.37 6.75
CA GLU A 31 11.59 -15.47 5.85
C GLU A 31 11.17 -15.63 4.39
N ARG A 32 10.17 -16.46 4.09
CA ARG A 32 9.65 -16.64 2.74
C ARG A 32 9.10 -15.35 2.16
N GLU A 33 8.31 -14.59 2.94
CA GLU A 33 7.73 -13.31 2.51
C GLU A 33 8.80 -12.26 2.26
N ARG A 34 9.91 -12.27 3.03
CA ARG A 34 11.08 -11.41 2.77
C ARG A 34 11.73 -11.71 1.43
N GLN A 35 11.93 -13.00 1.12
CA GLN A 35 12.48 -13.41 -0.17
C GLN A 35 11.54 -13.05 -1.32
N ASP A 36 10.25 -13.24 -1.15
CA ASP A 36 9.24 -12.86 -2.15
C ASP A 36 9.21 -11.34 -2.38
N ALA A 37 9.33 -10.54 -1.33
CA ALA A 37 9.41 -9.07 -1.44
C ALA A 37 10.67 -8.62 -2.18
N ILE A 38 11.83 -9.19 -1.85
CA ILE A 38 13.10 -8.90 -2.54
C ILE A 38 13.00 -9.28 -4.02
N ALA A 39 12.46 -10.46 -4.33
CA ALA A 39 12.29 -10.92 -5.70
C ALA A 39 11.30 -10.02 -6.47
N ALA A 40 10.19 -9.61 -5.85
CA ALA A 40 9.22 -8.67 -6.44
C ALA A 40 9.88 -7.32 -6.75
N GLY A 41 10.63 -6.75 -5.81
CA GLY A 41 11.35 -5.50 -6.01
C GLY A 41 12.35 -5.57 -7.17
N ARG A 42 13.16 -6.62 -7.24
CA ARG A 42 14.13 -6.81 -8.33
C ARG A 42 13.47 -6.92 -9.70
N ARG A 43 12.36 -7.66 -9.82
CA ARG A 43 11.63 -7.80 -11.09
C ARG A 43 10.94 -6.51 -11.54
N SER A 44 10.64 -5.62 -10.61
CA SER A 44 9.89 -4.39 -10.88
C SER A 44 10.73 -3.19 -11.32
N VAL A 45 12.05 -3.34 -11.51
CA VAL A 45 12.95 -2.22 -11.85
C VAL A 45 12.47 -1.44 -13.08
N VAL A 46 11.99 -2.16 -14.09
CA VAL A 46 11.49 -1.57 -15.35
C VAL A 46 9.96 -1.40 -15.37
N SER A 47 9.26 -1.73 -14.28
CA SER A 47 7.80 -1.63 -14.23
C SER A 47 7.35 -0.26 -13.74
N GLU A 48 6.54 0.43 -14.53
CA GLU A 48 5.87 1.67 -14.13
C GLU A 48 4.73 1.42 -13.16
N GLU A 49 4.16 0.22 -13.15
CA GLU A 49 3.03 -0.17 -12.29
C GLU A 49 3.44 -0.52 -10.86
N PHE A 50 4.75 -0.56 -10.58
CA PHE A 50 5.23 -0.87 -9.22
C PHE A 50 4.63 0.08 -8.19
N GLY A 51 4.10 -0.50 -7.13
CA GLY A 51 3.48 0.26 -6.04
C GLY A 51 1.99 0.53 -6.23
N GLY A 52 1.39 0.14 -7.36
CA GLY A 52 -0.04 0.36 -7.63
C GLY A 52 -0.95 -0.30 -6.59
N GLU A 53 -0.63 -1.52 -6.15
CA GLU A 53 -1.40 -2.27 -5.14
C GLU A 53 -1.44 -1.58 -3.75
N TRP A 54 -0.46 -0.71 -3.45
CA TRP A 54 -0.40 0.02 -2.18
C TRP A 54 -0.90 1.46 -2.27
N ARG A 55 -1.48 1.84 -3.40
CA ARG A 55 -1.98 3.20 -3.61
C ARG A 55 -3.50 3.24 -3.59
N ALA A 56 -4.01 4.28 -2.95
CA ALA A 56 -5.41 4.67 -3.05
C ALA A 56 -5.48 6.11 -3.57
N ARG A 57 -6.55 6.42 -4.30
CA ARG A 57 -6.86 7.77 -4.78
C ARG A 57 -8.30 8.08 -4.41
N ASN A 58 -8.55 9.27 -3.91
CA ASN A 58 -9.90 9.74 -3.64
C ASN A 58 -10.49 10.53 -4.81
N ALA A 59 -11.75 10.95 -4.69
CA ALA A 59 -12.46 11.69 -5.73
C ALA A 59 -11.85 13.08 -6.03
N ALA A 60 -11.15 13.69 -5.07
CA ALA A 60 -10.42 14.94 -5.25
C ALA A 60 -9.09 14.77 -6.01
N GLY A 61 -8.75 13.53 -6.37
CA GLY A 61 -7.50 13.21 -7.05
C GLY A 61 -6.28 13.28 -6.14
N GLU A 62 -6.48 13.30 -4.82
CA GLU A 62 -5.44 13.15 -3.81
C GLU A 62 -5.01 11.69 -3.73
N THR A 63 -3.79 11.43 -3.25
CA THR A 63 -3.23 10.09 -3.23
C THR A 63 -2.77 9.68 -1.84
N LEU A 64 -2.93 8.40 -1.54
CA LEU A 64 -2.41 7.74 -0.36
C LEU A 64 -1.57 6.54 -0.78
N THR A 65 -0.42 6.34 -0.16
CA THR A 65 0.42 5.15 -0.34
C THR A 65 0.63 4.48 1.01
N VAL A 66 0.26 3.22 1.10
CA VAL A 66 0.50 2.39 2.29
C VAL A 66 1.89 1.79 2.21
N MET A 67 2.66 1.95 3.27
CA MET A 67 3.98 1.34 3.42
C MET A 67 3.87 0.10 4.32
N THR A 68 3.53 -1.05 3.74
CA THR A 68 3.61 -2.34 4.43
C THR A 68 5.07 -2.78 4.57
N PRO A 69 5.41 -3.71 5.47
CA PRO A 69 6.74 -4.32 5.51
C PRO A 69 7.18 -4.93 4.18
N PHE A 70 6.25 -5.58 3.46
CA PHE A 70 6.50 -6.12 2.13
C PHE A 70 6.84 -5.01 1.13
N HIS A 71 6.02 -3.96 1.06
CA HIS A 71 6.25 -2.81 0.16
C HIS A 71 7.60 -2.15 0.45
N ARG A 72 7.90 -1.89 1.73
CA ARG A 72 9.15 -1.25 2.14
C ARG A 72 10.38 -2.06 1.71
N LEU A 73 10.33 -3.38 1.89
CA LEU A 73 11.42 -4.27 1.50
C LEU A 73 11.53 -4.41 -0.01
N ALA A 74 10.40 -4.54 -0.72
CA ALA A 74 10.39 -4.58 -2.19
C ALA A 74 10.92 -3.28 -2.80
N LEU A 75 10.59 -2.12 -2.23
CA LEU A 75 11.12 -0.82 -2.66
C LEU A 75 12.63 -0.72 -2.44
N ALA A 76 13.14 -1.20 -1.29
CA ALA A 76 14.58 -1.25 -1.03
C ALA A 76 15.32 -2.14 -2.04
N ALA A 77 14.76 -3.33 -2.33
CA ALA A 77 15.31 -4.24 -3.32
C ALA A 77 15.29 -3.68 -4.75
N ARG A 78 14.19 -2.98 -5.12
CA ARG A 78 14.08 -2.27 -6.41
C ARG A 78 15.15 -1.20 -6.55
N ASN A 79 15.34 -0.38 -5.52
CA ASN A 79 16.32 0.70 -5.52
C ASN A 79 17.75 0.17 -5.61
N ALA A 80 18.08 -0.92 -4.92
CA ALA A 80 19.38 -1.57 -5.03
C ALA A 80 19.59 -2.12 -6.47
N ALA A 81 18.62 -2.85 -7.00
CA ALA A 81 18.69 -3.40 -8.35
C ALA A 81 18.79 -2.33 -9.45
N PHE A 82 18.09 -1.19 -9.29
CA PHE A 82 18.21 -0.05 -10.19
C PHE A 82 19.63 0.52 -10.26
N LYS A 83 20.37 0.45 -9.14
CA LYS A 83 21.79 0.86 -9.06
C LYS A 83 22.76 -0.24 -9.48
N GLY A 84 22.27 -1.41 -9.89
CA GLY A 84 23.12 -2.58 -10.18
C GLY A 84 23.70 -3.23 -8.92
N GLU A 85 23.15 -2.94 -7.73
CA GLU A 85 23.63 -3.42 -6.44
C GLU A 85 22.78 -4.58 -5.91
N THR A 86 23.37 -5.38 -5.01
CA THR A 86 22.65 -6.37 -4.23
C THR A 86 22.22 -5.75 -2.89
N LEU A 87 20.96 -5.96 -2.50
CA LEU A 87 20.46 -5.50 -1.22
C LEU A 87 21.23 -6.18 -0.07
N LYS A 88 21.85 -5.39 0.80
CA LYS A 88 22.69 -5.88 1.89
C LYS A 88 21.84 -6.39 3.08
N PRO A 89 22.31 -7.37 3.85
CA PRO A 89 21.59 -7.88 5.02
C PRO A 89 21.18 -6.77 6.01
N LYS A 90 22.03 -5.77 6.22
CA LYS A 90 21.74 -4.62 7.09
C LYS A 90 20.55 -3.82 6.58
N ASP A 91 20.44 -3.62 5.27
CA ASP A 91 19.36 -2.83 4.66
C ASP A 91 18.03 -3.59 4.75
N ILE A 92 18.06 -4.93 4.63
CA ILE A 92 16.90 -5.80 4.87
C ILE A 92 16.40 -5.63 6.30
N GLN A 93 17.30 -5.76 7.29
CA GLN A 93 16.96 -5.59 8.71
C GLN A 93 16.39 -4.21 9.00
N THR A 94 16.97 -3.16 8.43
CA THR A 94 16.51 -1.78 8.58
C THR A 94 15.10 -1.63 8.00
N ALA A 95 14.85 -2.10 6.78
CA ALA A 95 13.55 -2.00 6.12
C ALA A 95 12.44 -2.70 6.91
N VAL A 96 12.72 -3.88 7.46
CA VAL A 96 11.76 -4.64 8.30
C VAL A 96 11.50 -3.92 9.62
N LYS A 97 12.57 -3.46 10.32
CA LYS A 97 12.45 -2.79 11.62
C LYS A 97 11.68 -1.47 11.55
N GLU A 98 11.83 -0.72 10.47
CA GLU A 98 11.14 0.57 10.29
C GLU A 98 9.62 0.44 10.22
N THR A 99 9.13 -0.71 9.76
CA THR A 99 7.70 -0.97 9.56
C THR A 99 7.08 -1.95 10.56
N ASP A 100 7.90 -2.54 11.45
CA ASP A 100 7.44 -3.53 12.42
C ASP A 100 6.42 -2.93 13.39
N GLY A 101 5.26 -3.59 13.49
CA GLY A 101 4.15 -3.15 14.34
C GLY A 101 3.52 -1.80 13.97
N LYS A 102 3.77 -1.28 12.76
CA LYS A 102 3.32 0.05 12.33
C LYS A 102 2.63 -0.01 10.97
N LEU A 103 1.57 0.76 10.84
CA LEU A 103 0.99 1.13 9.55
C LEU A 103 1.46 2.54 9.21
N THR A 104 2.32 2.66 8.23
CA THR A 104 2.81 3.96 7.74
C THR A 104 2.10 4.32 6.46
N VAL A 105 1.58 5.54 6.36
CA VAL A 105 0.92 6.04 5.15
C VAL A 105 1.52 7.37 4.73
N TRP A 106 1.84 7.48 3.46
CA TRP A 106 2.18 8.73 2.79
C TRP A 106 0.95 9.27 2.08
N VAL A 107 0.63 10.53 2.32
CA VAL A 107 -0.56 11.16 1.74
C VAL A 107 -0.14 12.43 1.00
N THR A 108 -0.64 12.60 -0.22
CA THR A 108 -0.53 13.88 -0.93
C THR A 108 -1.90 14.51 -0.95
N LEU A 109 -2.06 15.58 -0.19
CA LEU A 109 -3.28 16.37 -0.07
C LEU A 109 -3.22 17.57 -1.01
N LYS A 110 -4.38 18.10 -1.41
CA LYS A 110 -4.51 19.29 -2.25
C LYS A 110 -5.25 20.40 -1.51
N GLY A 111 -4.82 21.64 -1.69
CA GLY A 111 -5.44 22.76 -1.01
C GLY A 111 -5.23 24.11 -1.70
N PRO A 112 -5.92 25.15 -1.19
CA PRO A 112 -5.93 26.49 -1.82
C PRO A 112 -4.72 27.36 -1.48
N THR A 113 -4.02 27.09 -0.36
CA THR A 113 -2.92 27.91 0.15
C THR A 113 -1.67 27.06 0.42
N ALA A 114 -0.51 27.70 0.51
CA ALA A 114 0.75 26.98 0.73
C ALA A 114 0.84 26.29 2.11
N ASP A 115 0.10 26.73 3.09
CA ASP A 115 0.15 26.25 4.49
C ASP A 115 -1.10 25.47 4.90
N PHE A 116 -1.99 25.14 3.96
CA PHE A 116 -3.32 24.56 4.22
C PHE A 116 -3.28 23.31 5.10
N ALA A 117 -2.29 22.43 4.91
CA ALA A 117 -2.21 21.14 5.59
C ALA A 117 -1.51 21.21 6.95
N ARG A 118 -0.92 22.35 7.31
CA ARG A 118 0.01 22.50 8.45
C ARG A 118 -0.50 21.93 9.77
N PHE A 119 -1.79 22.08 10.03
CA PHE A 119 -2.43 21.71 11.29
C PHE A 119 -3.49 20.60 11.12
N TYR A 120 -3.44 19.87 10.03
CA TYR A 120 -4.39 18.79 9.80
C TYR A 120 -4.13 17.61 10.74
N VAL A 121 -5.20 16.96 11.15
CA VAL A 121 -5.19 15.83 12.08
C VAL A 121 -5.74 14.59 11.37
N PRO A 122 -4.93 13.56 11.17
CA PRO A 122 -5.39 12.29 10.61
C PRO A 122 -5.99 11.40 11.69
N VAL A 123 -7.02 10.65 11.33
CA VAL A 123 -7.62 9.58 12.13
C VAL A 123 -7.83 8.37 11.22
N LEU A 124 -7.50 7.19 11.70
CA LEU A 124 -7.77 5.95 10.98
C LEU A 124 -8.97 5.25 11.60
N LEU A 125 -9.95 4.90 10.76
CA LEU A 125 -11.15 4.19 11.18
C LEU A 125 -11.05 2.71 10.80
N ASP A 126 -11.20 1.82 11.78
CA ASP A 126 -11.45 0.40 11.57
C ASP A 126 -12.90 0.09 11.99
N GLY A 127 -13.79 0.08 11.00
CA GLY A 127 -15.23 0.07 11.22
C GLY A 127 -15.67 1.33 11.98
N LYS A 128 -16.08 1.17 13.24
CA LYS A 128 -16.49 2.27 14.14
C LYS A 128 -15.39 2.70 15.11
N THR A 129 -14.24 2.04 15.10
CA THR A 129 -13.15 2.31 16.03
C THR A 129 -12.21 3.34 15.44
N GLU A 130 -12.03 4.45 16.15
CA GLU A 130 -11.02 5.46 15.81
C GLU A 130 -9.65 5.06 16.36
N ILE A 131 -8.65 5.07 15.49
CA ILE A 131 -7.26 4.79 15.82
C ILE A 131 -6.47 6.08 15.59
N LYS A 132 -5.88 6.59 16.68
CA LYS A 132 -5.07 7.80 16.61
C LYS A 132 -3.66 7.48 16.10
N PRO A 133 -3.04 8.37 15.32
CA PRO A 133 -1.67 8.19 14.88
C PRO A 133 -0.69 8.29 16.07
N THR A 134 0.39 7.54 16.00
CA THR A 134 1.54 7.67 16.92
C THR A 134 2.54 8.71 16.42
N PHE A 135 2.46 9.08 15.14
CA PHE A 135 3.29 10.12 14.54
C PHE A 135 2.53 10.83 13.42
N VAL A 136 2.64 12.14 13.38
CA VAL A 136 2.07 13.01 12.35
C VAL A 136 3.14 13.98 11.87
N GLN A 137 3.38 13.99 10.57
CA GLN A 137 4.21 14.99 9.91
C GLN A 137 3.43 15.56 8.73
N ASN A 138 2.96 16.78 8.89
CA ASN A 138 2.37 17.56 7.81
C ASN A 138 3.42 18.43 7.15
N GLU A 139 3.38 18.56 5.84
CA GLU A 139 4.20 19.53 5.13
C GLU A 139 3.78 20.96 5.54
N ARG A 140 4.75 21.76 5.96
CA ARG A 140 4.50 23.12 6.46
C ARG A 140 4.24 24.11 5.34
N THR A 141 4.85 23.85 4.17
CA THR A 141 4.76 24.70 2.99
C THR A 141 4.61 23.81 1.78
N ALA A 142 3.39 23.68 1.31
CA ALA A 142 3.02 22.88 0.14
C ALA A 142 3.60 23.50 -1.15
N LEU A 143 3.95 22.67 -2.09
CA LEU A 143 4.41 23.07 -3.41
C LEU A 143 3.20 23.31 -4.33
N ARG A 144 3.30 24.29 -5.23
CA ARG A 144 2.27 24.53 -6.24
C ARG A 144 2.48 23.60 -7.42
N GLU A 145 1.52 22.72 -7.66
CA GLU A 145 1.50 21.75 -8.75
C GLU A 145 0.18 21.93 -9.54
N ASP A 146 0.23 22.13 -10.84
CA ASP A 146 -0.94 22.29 -11.73
C ASP A 146 -2.01 23.30 -11.22
N GLY A 147 -1.57 24.40 -10.63
CA GLY A 147 -2.45 25.48 -10.18
C GLY A 147 -3.00 25.32 -8.76
N VAL A 148 -2.83 24.18 -8.11
CA VAL A 148 -3.21 23.91 -6.71
C VAL A 148 -1.98 23.65 -5.86
N PHE A 149 -2.10 23.80 -4.54
CA PHE A 149 -1.01 23.43 -3.64
C PHE A 149 -1.12 21.95 -3.27
N ALA A 150 -0.01 21.22 -3.36
CA ALA A 150 0.11 19.81 -3.00
C ALA A 150 1.01 19.66 -1.77
N ALA A 151 0.46 19.13 -0.67
CA ALA A 151 1.17 18.87 0.57
C ALA A 151 1.43 17.38 0.74
N ARG A 152 2.67 17.02 1.06
CA ARG A 152 3.09 15.65 1.36
C ARG A 152 3.12 15.43 2.87
N CYS A 153 2.27 14.52 3.33
CA CYS A 153 2.11 14.23 4.74
C CYS A 153 2.49 12.77 5.03
N LEU A 154 3.03 12.53 6.22
CA LEU A 154 3.39 11.20 6.70
C LEU A 154 2.67 10.94 8.01
N TYR A 155 1.93 9.84 8.07
CA TYR A 155 1.20 9.40 9.25
C TYR A 155 1.58 7.97 9.62
N VAL A 156 1.74 7.72 10.94
CA VAL A 156 2.05 6.39 11.45
C VAL A 156 1.01 6.00 12.47
N PHE A 157 0.43 4.81 12.32
CA PHE A 157 -0.57 4.25 13.22
C PHE A 157 -0.04 2.95 13.84
N PRO A 158 -0.49 2.61 15.07
CA PRO A 158 -0.15 1.32 15.67
C PRO A 158 -0.85 0.19 14.88
N ALA A 159 -0.08 -0.81 14.46
CA ALA A 159 -0.65 -1.94 13.70
C ALA A 159 -1.19 -3.06 14.62
N ALA A 160 -0.87 -3.05 15.90
CA ALA A 160 -1.28 -4.10 16.83
C ALA A 160 -2.81 -4.27 16.97
N THR A 161 -3.56 -3.20 16.69
CA THR A 161 -5.04 -3.18 16.72
C THR A 161 -5.67 -3.44 15.36
N LEU A 162 -4.87 -3.50 14.30
CA LEU A 162 -5.34 -3.69 12.94
C LEU A 162 -5.32 -5.18 12.61
N GLY A 163 -6.48 -5.76 12.34
CA GLY A 163 -6.53 -7.05 11.70
C GLY A 163 -6.04 -6.89 10.25
N GLY A 164 -4.90 -7.47 9.88
CA GLY A 164 -4.27 -7.35 8.53
C GLY A 164 -5.15 -7.70 7.33
N LYS A 165 -6.46 -7.87 7.55
CA LYS A 165 -7.50 -8.22 6.58
C LYS A 165 -8.68 -7.31 6.81
N GLY A 166 -8.63 -6.10 6.30
CA GLY A 166 -9.77 -5.21 6.51
C GLY A 166 -9.72 -4.00 5.60
N ARG A 167 -10.90 -3.39 5.49
CA ARG A 167 -11.04 -2.10 4.84
C ARG A 167 -10.98 -1.02 5.91
N LEU A 168 -9.98 -0.18 5.82
CA LEU A 168 -9.78 0.97 6.70
C LEU A 168 -10.19 2.24 5.98
N THR A 169 -10.55 3.26 6.76
CA THR A 169 -10.78 4.61 6.22
C THR A 169 -9.86 5.59 6.93
N LEU A 170 -8.97 6.23 6.16
CA LEU A 170 -8.21 7.37 6.66
C LEU A 170 -9.04 8.63 6.46
N VAL A 171 -9.33 9.32 7.54
CA VAL A 171 -9.98 10.64 7.56
C VAL A 171 -8.95 11.67 7.98
N VAL A 172 -8.86 12.76 7.23
CA VAL A 172 -8.03 13.92 7.58
C VAL A 172 -8.97 15.08 7.92
N ARG A 173 -8.78 15.67 9.10
CA ARG A 173 -9.58 16.79 9.60
C ARG A 173 -8.75 18.06 9.67
N ASN A 174 -9.40 19.19 9.47
CA ASN A 174 -8.80 20.50 9.69
C ASN A 174 -8.85 20.89 11.19
N PRO A 175 -8.27 22.04 11.61
CA PRO A 175 -8.34 22.50 13.00
C PRO A 175 -9.75 22.72 13.57
N ASP A 176 -10.75 22.92 12.69
CA ASP A 176 -12.16 23.08 13.08
C ASP A 176 -12.89 21.73 13.18
N ASP A 177 -12.13 20.61 13.21
CA ASP A 177 -12.64 19.23 13.25
C ASP A 177 -13.53 18.84 12.04
N LYS A 178 -13.42 19.57 10.92
CA LYS A 178 -14.12 19.23 9.67
C LYS A 178 -13.30 18.28 8.85
N GLU A 179 -13.94 17.25 8.33
CA GLU A 179 -13.33 16.31 7.38
C GLU A 179 -13.01 17.05 6.07
N VAL A 180 -11.74 17.02 5.69
CA VAL A 180 -11.23 17.68 4.47
C VAL A 180 -10.76 16.69 3.42
N SER A 181 -10.40 15.47 3.85
CA SER A 181 -10.01 14.40 2.93
C SER A 181 -10.31 13.03 3.53
N THR A 182 -10.71 12.09 2.67
CA THR A 182 -11.04 10.72 3.07
C THR A 182 -10.50 9.74 2.04
N PHE A 183 -9.87 8.65 2.52
CA PHE A 183 -9.35 7.56 1.69
C PHE A 183 -9.83 6.22 2.22
N THR A 184 -10.26 5.35 1.31
CA THR A 184 -10.51 3.94 1.64
C THR A 184 -9.26 3.13 1.31
N VAL A 185 -8.79 2.34 2.27
CA VAL A 185 -7.62 1.46 2.17
C VAL A 185 -8.09 0.03 2.37
N ASP A 186 -7.90 -0.82 1.38
CA ASP A 186 -8.22 -2.25 1.47
C ASP A 186 -6.93 -3.05 1.69
N LEU A 187 -6.66 -3.39 2.95
CA LEU A 187 -5.46 -4.15 3.33
C LEU A 187 -5.50 -5.59 2.80
N SER A 188 -6.67 -6.13 2.48
CA SER A 188 -6.79 -7.49 1.93
C SER A 188 -6.28 -7.60 0.49
N ALA A 189 -6.22 -6.48 -0.23
CA ALA A 189 -5.70 -6.38 -1.59
C ALA A 189 -4.19 -6.05 -1.65
N MET A 190 -3.54 -5.86 -0.50
CA MET A 190 -2.14 -5.44 -0.38
C MET A 190 -1.27 -6.59 0.16
N ARG A 191 0.01 -6.60 -0.26
CA ARG A 191 1.03 -7.52 0.30
C ARG A 191 1.91 -6.82 1.31
#